data_6c658b5c9e6267acf9ead33f10c8ac73
#
_entry.id   6c658b5c9e6267acf9ead33f10c8ac73
#
_cell.length_a   1.000
_cell.length_b   1.000
_cell.length_c   1.000
_cell.angle_alpha   90.00
_cell.angle_beta   90.00
_cell.angle_gamma   90.00
#
_symmetry.space_group_name_H-M   'P 1'
#
loop_
_entity.id
_entity.type
_entity.pdbx_description
1 polymer ?
#
loop_
_entity_poly.entity_id
_entity_poly.type
_entity_poly.pdbx_seq_one_letter_code
_entity_poly.pdbx_strand_id
1 'polypeptide(L)'
;MGQYCAGAGISRQTLYKYFSDKDAVLRGAIGLFTQRAMQAIGADLPAAEGVAAKLAVVFEHMALAPYDILSSSPHGADVIVGMNAASRAEIEDNDAAFQEILEGVFAPYAPQLTPHGLTVAALSENVRLAVSAAKHEAADRAHLDALLKAQSAIVLALVGKEAGAS
;
A
#
# COMPACT_ATOMS: atom_id res chain seq x y z
N MET A 1 -24.18 8.88 -0.89
CA MET A 1 -24.65 8.23 0.36
C MET A 1 -25.71 7.16 0.15
N GLY A 2 -26.81 7.38 -0.61
CA GLY A 2 -27.84 6.33 -0.83
C GLY A 2 -27.33 5.07 -1.50
N GLN A 3 -26.36 5.17 -2.39
CA GLN A 3 -25.83 4.05 -3.16
C GLN A 3 -24.88 3.16 -2.34
N TYR A 4 -24.12 3.72 -1.38
CA TYR A 4 -23.27 2.93 -0.46
C TYR A 4 -24.10 2.02 0.46
N CYS A 5 -25.25 2.52 0.92
CA CYS A 5 -26.17 1.74 1.74
C CYS A 5 -26.82 0.59 0.95
N ALA A 6 -27.12 0.79 -0.35
CA ALA A 6 -27.72 -0.23 -1.21
C ALA A 6 -26.75 -1.40 -1.47
N GLY A 7 -25.47 -1.11 -1.71
CA GLY A 7 -24.44 -2.15 -1.90
C GLY A 7 -24.13 -2.96 -0.64
N ALA A 8 -24.27 -2.37 0.54
CA ALA A 8 -24.04 -3.02 1.83
C ALA A 8 -25.30 -3.67 2.44
N GLY A 9 -26.48 -3.51 1.82
CA GLY A 9 -27.76 -4.03 2.33
C GLY A 9 -28.21 -3.40 3.66
N ILE A 10 -27.66 -2.22 4.03
CA ILE A 10 -28.01 -1.52 5.27
C ILE A 10 -28.74 -0.19 4.99
N SER A 11 -29.57 0.24 5.93
CA SER A 11 -30.26 1.53 5.82
C SER A 11 -29.30 2.70 6.13
N ARG A 12 -29.60 3.88 5.56
CA ARG A 12 -28.90 5.11 5.95
C ARG A 12 -28.93 5.36 7.45
N GLN A 13 -30.08 5.11 8.08
CA GLN A 13 -30.26 5.27 9.50
C GLN A 13 -29.35 4.34 10.30
N THR A 14 -29.17 3.11 9.84
CA THR A 14 -28.23 2.16 10.44
C THR A 14 -26.80 2.65 10.31
N LEU A 15 -26.38 3.15 9.13
CA LEU A 15 -25.05 3.68 8.91
C LEU A 15 -24.73 4.86 9.84
N TYR A 16 -25.64 5.84 9.92
CA TYR A 16 -25.46 7.01 10.78
C TYR A 16 -25.57 6.73 12.28
N LYS A 17 -26.02 5.56 12.69
CA LYS A 17 -25.94 5.11 14.09
C LYS A 17 -24.50 4.84 14.52
N TYR A 18 -23.65 4.42 13.57
CA TYR A 18 -22.24 4.05 13.83
C TYR A 18 -21.25 5.12 13.37
N PHE A 19 -21.62 5.96 12.41
CA PHE A 19 -20.76 6.99 11.84
C PHE A 19 -21.47 8.33 11.87
N SER A 20 -20.81 9.35 12.41
CA SER A 20 -21.36 10.70 12.58
C SER A 20 -21.67 11.39 11.25
N ASP A 21 -20.85 11.12 10.23
CA ASP A 21 -20.89 11.79 8.93
C ASP A 21 -20.25 10.93 7.82
N LYS A 22 -20.22 11.47 6.60
CA LYS A 22 -19.62 10.82 5.44
C LYS A 22 -18.11 10.60 5.63
N ASP A 23 -17.43 11.53 6.25
CA ASP A 23 -15.99 11.49 6.45
C ASP A 23 -15.62 10.41 7.48
N ALA A 24 -16.43 10.22 8.52
CA ALA A 24 -16.29 9.12 9.46
C ALA A 24 -16.44 7.74 8.78
N VAL A 25 -17.40 7.60 7.85
CA VAL A 25 -17.53 6.37 7.05
C VAL A 25 -16.28 6.12 6.22
N LEU A 26 -15.77 7.17 5.58
CA LEU A 26 -14.59 7.07 4.73
C LEU A 26 -13.34 6.70 5.54
N ARG A 27 -13.11 7.36 6.68
CA ARG A 27 -12.03 7.01 7.62
C ARG A 27 -12.13 5.56 8.08
N GLY A 28 -13.33 5.12 8.48
CA GLY A 28 -13.55 3.72 8.88
C GLY A 28 -13.27 2.73 7.75
N ALA A 29 -13.60 3.06 6.51
CA ALA A 29 -13.28 2.24 5.36
C ALA A 29 -11.78 2.17 5.11
N ILE A 30 -11.06 3.30 5.14
CA ILE A 30 -9.61 3.34 5.01
C ILE A 30 -8.94 2.49 6.08
N GLY A 31 -9.30 2.69 7.36
CA GLY A 31 -8.74 1.92 8.47
C GLY A 31 -8.96 0.41 8.30
N LEU A 32 -10.14 -0.01 7.83
CA LEU A 32 -10.41 -1.42 7.55
C LEU A 32 -9.57 -1.96 6.39
N PHE A 33 -9.39 -1.20 5.32
CA PHE A 33 -8.52 -1.59 4.20
C PHE A 33 -7.08 -1.72 4.63
N THR A 34 -6.56 -0.73 5.37
CA THR A 34 -5.21 -0.76 5.91
C THR A 34 -4.99 -1.97 6.81
N GLN A 35 -5.91 -2.22 7.76
CA GLN A 35 -5.84 -3.36 8.65
C GLN A 35 -5.78 -4.68 7.88
N ARG A 36 -6.62 -4.85 6.86
CA ARG A 36 -6.64 -6.06 6.03
C ARG A 36 -5.34 -6.22 5.24
N ALA A 37 -4.82 -5.13 4.67
CA ALA A 37 -3.53 -5.17 3.95
C ALA A 37 -2.39 -5.57 4.89
N MET A 38 -2.33 -5.00 6.10
CA MET A 38 -1.32 -5.36 7.10
C MET A 38 -1.41 -6.81 7.54
N GLN A 39 -2.64 -7.33 7.76
CA GLN A 39 -2.86 -8.74 8.10
C GLN A 39 -2.42 -9.67 6.96
N ALA A 40 -2.73 -9.34 5.71
CA ALA A 40 -2.34 -10.13 4.55
C ALA A 40 -0.82 -10.12 4.35
N ILE A 41 -0.17 -8.95 4.46
CA ILE A 41 1.30 -8.86 4.43
C ILE A 41 1.91 -9.71 5.54
N GLY A 42 1.42 -9.61 6.77
CA GLY A 42 1.91 -10.38 7.90
C GLY A 42 1.76 -11.90 7.72
N ALA A 43 0.74 -12.35 6.97
CA ALA A 43 0.53 -13.75 6.64
C ALA A 43 1.46 -14.24 5.52
N ASP A 44 1.65 -13.43 4.47
CA ASP A 44 2.33 -13.84 3.24
C ASP A 44 3.85 -13.59 3.28
N LEU A 45 4.29 -12.53 3.99
CA LEU A 45 5.69 -12.13 4.04
C LEU A 45 6.65 -13.21 4.60
N PRO A 46 6.28 -14.00 5.62
CA PRO A 46 7.15 -15.04 6.15
C PRO A 46 7.48 -16.17 5.15
N ALA A 47 6.59 -16.43 4.19
CA ALA A 47 6.79 -17.44 3.15
C ALA A 47 7.55 -16.90 1.94
N ALA A 48 7.73 -15.56 1.84
CA ALA A 48 8.43 -14.93 0.74
C ALA A 48 9.95 -15.02 0.93
N GLU A 49 10.64 -15.70 0.02
CA GLU A 49 12.08 -15.82 0.04
C GLU A 49 12.75 -14.72 -0.80
N GLY A 50 13.70 -14.03 -0.17
CA GLY A 50 14.44 -12.97 -0.81
C GLY A 50 13.69 -11.64 -0.95
N VAL A 51 14.46 -10.57 -1.23
CA VAL A 51 13.92 -9.21 -1.28
C VAL A 51 12.90 -9.03 -2.42
N ALA A 52 13.09 -9.69 -3.55
CA ALA A 52 12.19 -9.58 -4.70
C ALA A 52 10.79 -10.12 -4.38
N ALA A 53 10.72 -11.31 -3.77
CA ALA A 53 9.46 -11.94 -3.37
C ALA A 53 8.77 -11.13 -2.25
N LYS A 54 9.53 -10.64 -1.28
CA LYS A 54 9.00 -9.77 -0.21
C LYS A 54 8.44 -8.46 -0.75
N LEU A 55 9.12 -7.82 -1.70
CA LEU A 55 8.60 -6.62 -2.37
C LEU A 55 7.33 -6.93 -3.17
N ALA A 56 7.26 -8.08 -3.84
CA ALA A 56 6.05 -8.47 -4.56
C ALA A 56 4.84 -8.60 -3.63
N VAL A 57 5.02 -9.23 -2.45
CA VAL A 57 3.97 -9.31 -1.41
C VAL A 57 3.55 -7.91 -0.95
N VAL A 58 4.53 -7.06 -0.62
CA VAL A 58 4.23 -5.69 -0.18
C VAL A 58 3.47 -4.92 -1.25
N PHE A 59 3.93 -4.93 -2.50
CA PHE A 59 3.30 -4.20 -3.61
C PHE A 59 1.92 -4.72 -3.96
N GLU A 60 1.69 -6.05 -3.87
CA GLU A 60 0.36 -6.63 -4.07
C GLU A 60 -0.66 -6.02 -3.11
N HIS A 61 -0.38 -6.09 -1.81
CA HIS A 61 -1.36 -5.68 -0.80
C HIS A 61 -1.46 -4.15 -0.63
N MET A 62 -0.45 -3.40 -1.01
CA MET A 62 -0.40 -1.97 -0.77
C MET A 62 -0.68 -1.12 -2.01
N ALA A 63 -0.51 -1.67 -3.19
CA ALA A 63 -0.73 -0.93 -4.41
C ALA A 63 -1.74 -1.63 -5.33
N LEU A 64 -1.49 -2.90 -5.66
CA LEU A 64 -2.21 -3.57 -6.73
C LEU A 64 -3.64 -3.94 -6.32
N ALA A 65 -3.82 -4.61 -5.19
CA ALA A 65 -5.16 -4.97 -4.70
C ALA A 65 -6.03 -3.75 -4.38
N PRO A 66 -5.53 -2.69 -3.70
CA PRO A 66 -6.29 -1.44 -3.53
C PRO A 66 -6.65 -0.77 -4.86
N TYR A 67 -5.73 -0.74 -5.82
CA TYR A 67 -6.00 -0.19 -7.15
C TYR A 67 -7.15 -0.94 -7.84
N ASP A 68 -7.13 -2.26 -7.84
CA ASP A 68 -8.16 -3.09 -8.47
C ASP A 68 -9.54 -2.87 -7.82
N ILE A 69 -9.60 -2.76 -6.49
CA ILE A 69 -10.84 -2.47 -5.76
C ILE A 69 -11.39 -1.08 -6.13
N LEU A 70 -10.55 -0.06 -6.17
CA LEU A 70 -10.96 1.30 -6.49
C LEU A 70 -11.36 1.43 -7.96
N SER A 71 -10.61 0.82 -8.88
CA SER A 71 -10.87 0.87 -10.32
C SER A 71 -12.14 0.10 -10.70
N SER A 72 -12.51 -0.94 -9.96
CA SER A 72 -13.75 -1.69 -10.18
C SER A 72 -14.99 -0.98 -9.60
N SER A 73 -14.80 0.03 -8.76
CA SER A 73 -15.90 0.77 -8.14
C SER A 73 -16.38 1.91 -9.06
N PRO A 74 -17.69 2.01 -9.34
CA PRO A 74 -18.26 3.15 -10.09
C PRO A 74 -17.97 4.52 -9.46
N HIS A 75 -17.59 4.54 -8.18
CA HIS A 75 -17.30 5.76 -7.41
C HIS A 75 -15.86 5.81 -6.88
N GLY A 76 -14.97 4.98 -7.44
CA GLY A 76 -13.58 4.90 -6.99
C GLY A 76 -12.86 6.26 -7.03
N ALA A 77 -13.07 7.03 -8.10
CA ALA A 77 -12.51 8.37 -8.22
C ALA A 77 -13.00 9.32 -7.12
N ASP A 78 -14.30 9.30 -6.79
CA ASP A 78 -14.88 10.12 -5.72
C ASP A 78 -14.34 9.73 -4.34
N VAL A 79 -14.06 8.43 -4.15
CA VAL A 79 -13.44 7.90 -2.94
C VAL A 79 -12.02 8.44 -2.81
N ILE A 80 -11.20 8.38 -3.87
CA ILE A 80 -9.83 8.90 -3.87
C ILE A 80 -9.80 10.39 -3.53
N VAL A 81 -10.65 11.19 -4.16
CA VAL A 81 -10.75 12.64 -3.88
C VAL A 81 -11.19 12.90 -2.44
N GLY A 82 -12.16 12.15 -1.94
CA GLY A 82 -12.63 12.26 -0.55
C GLY A 82 -11.58 11.85 0.47
N MET A 83 -10.79 10.81 0.19
CA MET A 83 -9.68 10.35 1.02
C MET A 83 -8.64 11.44 1.26
N ASN A 84 -8.28 12.19 0.23
CA ASN A 84 -7.26 13.23 0.31
C ASN A 84 -7.66 14.42 1.23
N ALA A 85 -8.95 14.67 1.39
CA ALA A 85 -9.45 15.82 2.17
C ALA A 85 -9.76 15.48 3.64
N ALA A 86 -10.28 14.27 3.91
CA ALA A 86 -10.88 13.91 5.20
C ALA A 86 -10.02 13.01 6.09
N SER A 87 -8.91 12.47 5.58
CA SER A 87 -8.25 11.29 6.16
C SER A 87 -6.75 11.43 6.27
N ARG A 88 -6.25 12.64 6.47
CA ARG A 88 -4.79 12.87 6.53
C ARG A 88 -4.13 12.07 7.67
N ALA A 89 -4.74 12.01 8.85
CA ALA A 89 -4.18 11.28 9.98
C ALA A 89 -4.12 9.77 9.73
N GLU A 90 -5.19 9.19 9.18
CA GLU A 90 -5.23 7.78 8.83
C GLU A 90 -4.25 7.43 7.69
N ILE A 91 -3.99 8.35 6.78
CA ILE A 91 -2.98 8.19 5.73
C ILE A 91 -1.59 8.24 6.34
N GLU A 92 -1.31 9.17 7.25
CA GLU A 92 -0.03 9.29 7.97
C GLU A 92 0.26 8.03 8.80
N ASP A 93 -0.73 7.51 9.54
CA ASP A 93 -0.60 6.26 10.30
C ASP A 93 -0.34 5.06 9.39
N ASN A 94 -1.01 5.00 8.25
CA ASN A 94 -0.80 3.97 7.25
C ASN A 94 0.61 4.06 6.66
N ASP A 95 1.08 5.24 6.34
CA ASP A 95 2.42 5.48 5.81
C ASP A 95 3.52 5.06 6.80
N ALA A 96 3.31 5.30 8.11
CA ALA A 96 4.23 4.85 9.16
C ALA A 96 4.31 3.32 9.25
N ALA A 97 3.16 2.64 9.24
CA ALA A 97 3.12 1.18 9.26
C ALA A 97 3.79 0.55 8.02
N PHE A 98 3.66 1.19 6.87
CA PHE A 98 4.37 0.82 5.64
C PHE A 98 5.87 0.97 5.75
N GLN A 99 6.28 2.10 6.29
CA GLN A 99 7.68 2.38 6.51
C GLN A 99 8.32 1.29 7.36
N GLU A 100 7.68 0.89 8.47
CA GLU A 100 8.16 -0.18 9.35
C GLU A 100 8.28 -1.54 8.63
N ILE A 101 7.29 -1.91 7.80
CA ILE A 101 7.35 -3.14 7.03
C ILE A 101 8.54 -3.14 6.06
N LEU A 102 8.72 -2.05 5.32
CA LEU A 102 9.83 -1.92 4.37
C LEU A 102 11.18 -1.91 5.08
N GLU A 103 11.28 -1.27 6.24
CA GLU A 103 12.48 -1.31 7.06
C GLU A 103 12.82 -2.73 7.52
N GLY A 104 11.81 -3.52 7.92
CA GLY A 104 11.98 -4.93 8.23
C GLY A 104 12.44 -5.75 7.01
N VAL A 105 11.91 -5.47 5.83
CA VAL A 105 12.34 -6.12 4.57
C VAL A 105 13.79 -5.79 4.22
N PHE A 106 14.21 -4.54 4.41
CA PHE A 106 15.54 -4.07 4.01
C PHE A 106 16.61 -4.16 5.09
N ALA A 107 16.25 -4.36 6.36
CA ALA A 107 17.21 -4.46 7.47
C ALA A 107 18.35 -5.46 7.23
N PRO A 108 18.13 -6.68 6.65
CA PRO A 108 19.20 -7.62 6.35
C PRO A 108 20.21 -7.11 5.31
N TYR A 109 19.84 -6.10 4.52
CA TYR A 109 20.64 -5.56 3.42
C TYR A 109 21.37 -4.26 3.76
N ALA A 110 21.33 -3.82 5.03
CA ALA A 110 22.02 -2.60 5.48
C ALA A 110 23.50 -2.53 5.05
N PRO A 111 24.29 -3.64 5.11
CA PRO A 111 25.68 -3.62 4.66
C PRO A 111 25.84 -3.32 3.16
N GLN A 112 24.92 -3.76 2.32
CA GLN A 112 24.93 -3.51 0.89
C GLN A 112 24.55 -2.07 0.54
N LEU A 113 23.76 -1.40 1.37
CA LEU A 113 23.33 -0.01 1.17
C LEU A 113 24.42 1.00 1.54
N THR A 114 25.26 0.67 2.52
CA THR A 114 26.30 1.57 3.03
C THR A 114 27.26 2.09 1.94
N PRO A 115 27.77 1.29 1.00
CA PRO A 115 28.64 1.77 -0.07
C PRO A 115 27.99 2.80 -1.00
N HIS A 116 26.65 2.81 -1.06
CA HIS A 116 25.86 3.76 -1.84
C HIS A 116 25.47 5.03 -1.04
N GLY A 117 25.89 5.15 0.21
CA GLY A 117 25.52 6.25 1.09
C GLY A 117 24.06 6.22 1.53
N LEU A 118 23.41 5.06 1.45
CA LEU A 118 22.00 4.86 1.79
C LEU A 118 21.84 4.19 3.16
N THR A 119 20.79 4.59 3.87
CA THR A 119 20.29 3.90 5.06
C THR A 119 19.08 3.07 4.73
N VAL A 120 18.76 2.09 5.57
CA VAL A 120 17.51 1.30 5.47
C VAL A 120 16.29 2.23 5.47
N ALA A 121 16.23 3.20 6.39
CA ALA A 121 15.14 4.15 6.49
C ALA A 121 14.97 4.99 5.20
N ALA A 122 16.08 5.50 4.64
CA ALA A 122 16.02 6.31 3.41
C ALA A 122 15.55 5.49 2.19
N LEU A 123 16.00 4.23 2.06
CA LEU A 123 15.53 3.35 0.99
C LEU A 123 14.05 3.03 1.18
N SER A 124 13.62 2.71 2.40
CA SER A 124 12.22 2.41 2.73
C SER A 124 11.31 3.59 2.41
N GLU A 125 11.69 4.80 2.80
CA GLU A 125 10.96 6.02 2.50
C GLU A 125 10.87 6.27 0.98
N ASN A 126 11.98 6.11 0.25
CA ASN A 126 12.00 6.24 -1.19
C ASN A 126 11.04 5.26 -1.88
N VAL A 127 11.07 3.98 -1.50
CA VAL A 127 10.17 2.95 -2.05
C VAL A 127 8.73 3.27 -1.71
N ARG A 128 8.41 3.66 -0.48
CA ARG A 128 7.07 4.06 -0.06
C ARG A 128 6.53 5.21 -0.90
N LEU A 129 7.31 6.27 -1.05
CA LEU A 129 6.93 7.43 -1.85
C LEU A 129 6.75 7.08 -3.33
N ALA A 130 7.64 6.25 -3.90
CA ALA A 130 7.54 5.79 -5.27
C ALA A 130 6.26 4.96 -5.51
N VAL A 131 5.92 4.05 -4.59
CA VAL A 131 4.67 3.26 -4.65
C VAL A 131 3.45 4.16 -4.52
N SER A 132 3.47 5.13 -3.63
CA SER A 132 2.37 6.09 -3.48
C SER A 132 2.18 6.91 -4.77
N ALA A 133 3.24 7.44 -5.33
CA ALA A 133 3.20 8.17 -6.59
C ALA A 133 2.69 7.29 -7.74
N ALA A 134 3.19 6.06 -7.86
CA ALA A 134 2.78 5.12 -8.90
C ALA A 134 1.27 4.84 -8.89
N LYS A 135 0.66 4.70 -7.71
CA LYS A 135 -0.79 4.50 -7.58
C LYS A 135 -1.62 5.68 -8.11
N HIS A 136 -1.10 6.91 -7.98
CA HIS A 136 -1.81 8.12 -8.41
C HIS A 136 -1.57 8.44 -9.89
N GLU A 137 -0.38 8.14 -10.40
CA GLU A 137 0.06 8.52 -11.74
C GLU A 137 -0.14 7.42 -12.80
N ALA A 138 -0.42 6.18 -12.39
CA ALA A 138 -0.61 5.09 -13.32
C ALA A 138 -1.84 5.29 -14.20
N ALA A 139 -1.65 5.20 -15.51
CA ALA A 139 -2.73 5.34 -16.48
C ALA A 139 -3.75 4.16 -16.40
N ASP A 140 -3.25 2.98 -16.10
CA ASP A 140 -4.02 1.74 -15.92
C ASP A 140 -3.27 0.73 -15.04
N ARG A 141 -3.88 -0.44 -14.83
CA ARG A 141 -3.33 -1.54 -14.04
C ARG A 141 -1.99 -2.07 -14.58
N ALA A 142 -1.85 -2.15 -15.90
CA ALA A 142 -0.63 -2.65 -16.54
C ALA A 142 0.52 -1.64 -16.36
N HIS A 143 0.22 -0.35 -16.45
CA HIS A 143 1.20 0.71 -16.18
C HIS A 143 1.63 0.70 -14.72
N LEU A 144 0.71 0.55 -13.76
CA LEU A 144 1.04 0.41 -12.34
C LEU A 144 1.99 -0.77 -12.10
N ASP A 145 1.67 -1.94 -12.65
CA ASP A 145 2.52 -3.13 -12.53
C ASP A 145 3.92 -2.91 -13.11
N ALA A 146 4.03 -2.23 -14.25
CA ALA A 146 5.31 -1.87 -14.86
C ALA A 146 6.15 -0.95 -13.97
N LEU A 147 5.54 0.07 -13.35
CA LEU A 147 6.22 0.99 -12.43
C LEU A 147 6.73 0.26 -11.18
N LEU A 148 5.93 -0.64 -10.61
CA LEU A 148 6.32 -1.43 -9.44
C LEU A 148 7.44 -2.43 -9.75
N LYS A 149 7.42 -3.05 -10.95
CA LYS A 149 8.51 -3.90 -11.43
C LYS A 149 9.79 -3.12 -11.62
N ALA A 150 9.72 -1.90 -12.18
CA ALA A 150 10.86 -1.02 -12.31
C ALA A 150 11.44 -0.66 -10.93
N GLN A 151 10.58 -0.32 -9.96
CA GLN A 151 11.00 -0.05 -8.58
C GLN A 151 11.70 -1.26 -7.93
N SER A 152 11.15 -2.48 -8.12
CA SER A 152 11.82 -3.71 -7.67
C SER A 152 13.19 -3.89 -8.30
N ALA A 153 13.32 -3.64 -9.60
CA ALA A 153 14.60 -3.76 -10.30
C ALA A 153 15.66 -2.79 -9.77
N ILE A 154 15.26 -1.56 -9.43
CA ILE A 154 16.14 -0.54 -8.81
C ILE A 154 16.63 -1.03 -7.43
N VAL A 155 15.74 -1.53 -6.59
CA VAL A 155 16.11 -2.07 -5.27
C VAL A 155 17.05 -3.25 -5.41
N LEU A 156 16.74 -4.21 -6.31
CA LEU A 156 17.59 -5.37 -6.57
C LEU A 156 19.00 -5.01 -7.07
N ALA A 157 19.14 -3.93 -7.82
CA ALA A 157 20.43 -3.42 -8.24
C ALA A 157 21.25 -2.86 -7.07
N LEU A 158 20.60 -2.32 -6.03
CA LEU A 158 21.25 -1.78 -4.84
C LEU A 158 21.65 -2.87 -3.83
N VAL A 159 20.76 -3.83 -3.58
CA VAL A 159 20.98 -4.87 -2.56
C VAL A 159 21.72 -6.10 -3.11
N GLY A 160 21.94 -6.17 -4.41
CA GLY A 160 22.50 -7.32 -5.11
C GLY A 160 21.43 -8.40 -5.38
N LYS A 161 21.64 -9.18 -6.46
CA LYS A 161 20.88 -10.42 -6.62
C LYS A 161 21.35 -11.36 -5.51
N GLU A 162 20.42 -11.88 -4.72
CA GLU A 162 20.75 -12.96 -3.80
C GLU A 162 21.45 -14.05 -4.63
N ALA A 163 22.66 -14.42 -4.22
CA ALA A 163 23.33 -15.58 -4.79
C ALA A 163 22.39 -16.75 -4.58
N GLY A 164 21.81 -17.26 -5.65
CA GLY A 164 20.85 -18.34 -5.59
C GLY A 164 21.41 -19.44 -4.70
N ALA A 165 20.61 -19.90 -3.75
CA ALA A 165 20.89 -21.09 -2.99
C ALA A 165 21.09 -22.22 -4.01
N SER A 166 22.33 -22.68 -4.12
CA SER A 166 22.72 -23.88 -4.91
C SER A 166 22.30 -25.11 -4.15
#